data_2c6f583d98b9374d2809a09f01a758f6
#
_entry.id   2c6f583d98b9374d2809a09f01a758f6
#
_cell.length_a   1.000
_cell.length_b   1.000
_cell.length_c   1.000
_cell.angle_alpha   90.00
_cell.angle_beta   90.00
_cell.angle_gamma   90.00
#
_symmetry.space_group_name_H-M   'P 1'
#
loop_
_entity.id
_entity.type
_entity.pdbx_description
1 polymer ?
#
loop_
_entity_poly.entity_id
_entity_poly.type
_entity_poly.pdbx_seq_one_letter_code
_entity_poly.pdbx_strand_id
1 'polypeptide(L)'
;MAIITASMVKELRERTGLGMMDCKKALGEADGDMEKAIEDLRKASGLKAAKKASRVAAEGVVKTKIAEDGNFGVVIEVNSETDFVARDDSFLAFAQQALESAFSDSDADVTNLLDAGLEGPRQALVQKIGENINLRRVARLHFDDANQGIVESYVHSNNKIAVLISLQGGDEALARDIAMHIAAVNPMVVRPEDVPEDVLTKESEIYSAQARDSGKPEEIVEKMISGRLRKYVAEVSLLEQPFVKDPDIKVVELLEEAGADIVQFVRYEVGEGIEKEEEDFAAEVAAQLSG
;
A
#
# COMPACT_ATOMS: atom_id res chain seq x y z
N MET A 1 31.32 -37.11 8.80
CA MET A 1 30.05 -36.60 8.20
C MET A 1 28.88 -37.27 8.92
N ALA A 2 28.05 -36.51 9.56
CA ALA A 2 26.82 -37.03 10.18
C ALA A 2 25.87 -37.60 9.10
N ILE A 3 25.16 -38.66 9.45
CA ILE A 3 24.12 -39.23 8.57
C ILE A 3 22.88 -38.35 8.63
N ILE A 4 22.62 -37.58 7.57
CA ILE A 4 21.43 -36.74 7.47
C ILE A 4 20.25 -37.63 7.11
N THR A 5 19.32 -37.77 8.05
CA THR A 5 18.12 -38.60 7.87
C THR A 5 16.97 -37.80 7.24
N ALA A 6 16.05 -38.50 6.58
CA ALA A 6 14.84 -37.87 6.02
C ALA A 6 13.98 -37.19 7.11
N SER A 7 13.99 -37.73 8.34
CA SER A 7 13.29 -37.16 9.49
C SER A 7 13.87 -35.80 9.89
N MET A 8 15.19 -35.66 9.95
CA MET A 8 15.83 -34.38 10.25
C MET A 8 15.54 -33.32 9.18
N VAL A 9 15.54 -33.72 7.91
CA VAL A 9 15.19 -32.80 6.81
C VAL A 9 13.73 -32.37 6.90
N LYS A 10 12.83 -33.29 7.24
CA LYS A 10 11.41 -32.97 7.44
C LYS A 10 11.21 -32.01 8.61
N GLU A 11 11.84 -32.28 9.76
CA GLU A 11 11.78 -31.42 10.94
C GLU A 11 12.31 -30.01 10.66
N LEU A 12 13.48 -29.90 10.02
CA LEU A 12 14.03 -28.60 9.66
C LEU A 12 13.11 -27.83 8.70
N ARG A 13 12.48 -28.55 7.74
CA ARG A 13 11.51 -27.96 6.83
C ARG A 13 10.25 -27.48 7.54
N GLU A 14 9.73 -28.22 8.50
CA GLU A 14 8.58 -27.81 9.32
C GLU A 14 8.90 -26.57 10.17
N ARG A 15 10.12 -26.47 10.69
CA ARG A 15 10.57 -25.34 11.51
C ARG A 15 10.90 -24.09 10.69
N THR A 16 11.36 -24.21 9.45
CA THR A 16 11.86 -23.09 8.63
C THR A 16 10.97 -22.73 7.44
N GLY A 17 10.08 -23.63 7.03
CA GLY A 17 9.24 -23.47 5.83
C GLY A 17 10.00 -23.53 4.51
N LEU A 18 11.32 -23.80 4.52
CA LEU A 18 12.18 -23.81 3.33
C LEU A 18 12.06 -25.11 2.51
N GLY A 19 12.64 -25.10 1.31
CA GLY A 19 12.68 -26.24 0.41
C GLY A 19 13.45 -27.43 1.00
N MET A 20 13.03 -28.67 0.64
CA MET A 20 13.67 -29.91 1.12
C MET A 20 15.17 -29.95 0.81
N MET A 21 15.59 -29.47 -0.36
CA MET A 21 16.99 -29.49 -0.77
C MET A 21 17.83 -28.48 0.02
N ASP A 22 17.27 -27.29 0.31
CA ASP A 22 17.94 -26.27 1.14
C ASP A 22 18.13 -26.79 2.57
N CYS A 23 17.10 -27.42 3.14
CA CYS A 23 17.18 -28.03 4.47
C CYS A 23 18.21 -29.16 4.52
N LYS A 24 18.24 -30.04 3.51
CA LYS A 24 19.20 -31.14 3.42
C LYS A 24 20.64 -30.60 3.32
N LYS A 25 20.85 -29.56 2.50
CA LYS A 25 22.16 -28.92 2.33
C LYS A 25 22.61 -28.28 3.65
N ALA A 26 21.76 -27.50 4.30
CA ALA A 26 22.07 -26.83 5.55
C ALA A 26 22.44 -27.83 6.67
N LEU A 27 21.67 -28.93 6.81
CA LEU A 27 22.00 -30.00 7.74
C LEU A 27 23.35 -30.66 7.42
N GLY A 28 23.68 -30.84 6.14
CA GLY A 28 24.95 -31.37 5.71
C GLY A 28 26.14 -30.47 6.09
N GLU A 29 25.98 -29.16 5.87
CA GLU A 29 26.99 -28.14 6.22
C GLU A 29 27.14 -27.97 7.74
N ALA A 30 26.07 -28.22 8.50
CA ALA A 30 26.07 -28.17 9.96
C ALA A 30 26.41 -29.52 10.62
N ASP A 31 26.86 -30.53 9.87
CA ASP A 31 27.15 -31.90 10.36
C ASP A 31 25.96 -32.52 11.15
N GLY A 32 24.74 -32.22 10.77
CA GLY A 32 23.53 -32.72 11.39
C GLY A 32 23.05 -31.94 12.62
N ASP A 33 23.74 -30.86 12.99
CA ASP A 33 23.28 -29.96 14.07
C ASP A 33 22.09 -29.12 13.59
N MET A 34 20.93 -29.34 14.20
CA MET A 34 19.67 -28.70 13.84
C MET A 34 19.69 -27.19 14.13
N GLU A 35 20.18 -26.79 15.29
CA GLU A 35 20.19 -25.38 15.70
C GLU A 35 21.19 -24.57 14.89
N LYS A 36 22.36 -25.13 14.62
CA LYS A 36 23.35 -24.53 13.74
C LYS A 36 22.82 -24.41 12.30
N ALA A 37 22.14 -25.44 11.79
CA ALA A 37 21.50 -25.37 10.47
C ALA A 37 20.47 -24.23 10.37
N ILE A 38 19.65 -24.03 11.41
CA ILE A 38 18.69 -22.93 11.48
C ILE A 38 19.40 -21.58 11.51
N GLU A 39 20.45 -21.44 12.31
CA GLU A 39 21.22 -20.18 12.37
C GLU A 39 21.87 -19.84 11.03
N ASP A 40 22.49 -20.82 10.37
CA ASP A 40 23.14 -20.64 9.07
C ASP A 40 22.09 -20.29 7.98
N LEU A 41 20.91 -20.91 8.01
CA LEU A 41 19.80 -20.56 7.12
C LEU A 41 19.28 -19.14 7.36
N ARG A 42 19.21 -18.68 8.61
CA ARG A 42 18.83 -17.29 8.92
C ARG A 42 19.83 -16.27 8.37
N LYS A 43 21.12 -16.53 8.55
CA LYS A 43 22.19 -15.70 7.95
C LYS A 43 22.11 -15.67 6.42
N ALA A 44 21.88 -16.83 5.81
CA ALA A 44 21.71 -16.94 4.37
C ALA A 44 20.46 -16.20 3.86
N SER A 45 19.37 -16.20 4.64
CA SER A 45 18.13 -15.46 4.31
C SER A 45 18.38 -13.97 4.22
N GLY A 46 19.09 -13.40 5.20
CA GLY A 46 19.47 -11.98 5.19
C GLY A 46 20.29 -11.59 3.96
N LEU A 47 21.29 -12.41 3.59
CA LEU A 47 22.11 -12.18 2.40
C LEU A 47 21.29 -12.26 1.09
N LYS A 48 20.35 -13.21 1.01
CA LYS A 48 19.45 -13.32 -0.16
C LYS A 48 18.51 -12.13 -0.24
N ALA A 49 17.92 -11.72 0.88
CA ALA A 49 17.03 -10.56 0.94
C ALA A 49 17.76 -9.28 0.54
N ALA A 50 18.98 -9.05 1.05
CA ALA A 50 19.80 -7.90 0.68
C ALA A 50 20.12 -7.85 -0.83
N LYS A 51 20.44 -8.99 -1.45
CA LYS A 51 20.69 -9.08 -2.91
C LYS A 51 19.46 -8.77 -3.76
N LYS A 52 18.26 -8.95 -3.22
CA LYS A 52 17.00 -8.72 -3.93
C LYS A 52 16.37 -7.36 -3.63
N ALA A 53 16.87 -6.66 -2.61
CA ALA A 53 16.27 -5.40 -2.14
C ALA A 53 16.24 -4.30 -3.22
N SER A 54 17.13 -4.34 -4.22
CA SER A 54 17.14 -3.39 -5.33
C SER A 54 16.14 -3.71 -6.47
N ARG A 55 15.48 -4.87 -6.43
CA ARG A 55 14.52 -5.24 -7.46
C ARG A 55 13.21 -4.50 -7.25
N VAL A 56 12.60 -4.06 -8.35
CA VAL A 56 11.32 -3.37 -8.33
C VAL A 56 10.23 -4.33 -7.84
N ALA A 57 9.56 -3.97 -6.75
CA ALA A 57 8.44 -4.69 -6.16
C ALA A 57 7.20 -3.78 -6.18
N ALA A 58 6.49 -3.77 -7.31
CA ALA A 58 5.36 -2.88 -7.57
C ALA A 58 4.01 -3.62 -7.59
N GLU A 59 4.03 -4.92 -7.32
CA GLU A 59 2.85 -5.74 -7.05
C GLU A 59 2.70 -5.95 -5.54
N GLY A 60 1.62 -6.60 -5.08
CA GLY A 60 1.42 -6.83 -3.64
C GLY A 60 -0.04 -6.71 -3.22
N VAL A 61 -0.25 -6.43 -1.94
CA VAL A 61 -1.58 -6.22 -1.33
C VAL A 61 -1.58 -5.03 -0.38
N VAL A 62 -2.77 -4.43 -0.24
CA VAL A 62 -3.12 -3.54 0.87
C VAL A 62 -4.03 -4.28 1.84
N LYS A 63 -3.89 -3.99 3.13
CA LYS A 63 -4.75 -4.53 4.20
C LYS A 63 -5.10 -3.44 5.19
N THR A 64 -6.29 -3.56 5.79
CA THR A 64 -6.77 -2.65 6.85
C THR A 64 -7.24 -3.45 8.05
N LYS A 65 -7.21 -2.79 9.21
CA LYS A 65 -7.83 -3.28 10.45
C LYS A 65 -8.38 -2.09 11.22
N ILE A 66 -9.61 -2.22 11.68
CA ILE A 66 -10.31 -1.23 12.52
C ILE A 66 -10.48 -1.81 13.91
N ALA A 67 -10.35 -0.99 14.95
CA ALA A 67 -10.63 -1.35 16.33
C ALA A 67 -12.14 -1.58 16.53
N GLU A 68 -12.49 -2.44 17.51
CA GLU A 68 -13.90 -2.81 17.75
C GLU A 68 -14.78 -1.61 18.14
N ASP A 69 -14.19 -0.59 18.77
CA ASP A 69 -14.87 0.65 19.13
C ASP A 69 -14.89 1.72 18.03
N GLY A 70 -14.30 1.41 16.85
CA GLY A 70 -14.27 2.29 15.70
C GLY A 70 -13.42 3.56 15.86
N ASN A 71 -12.63 3.69 16.91
CA ASN A 71 -11.84 4.91 17.18
C ASN A 71 -10.43 4.89 16.56
N PHE A 72 -9.97 3.73 16.09
CA PHE A 72 -8.64 3.53 15.56
C PHE A 72 -8.64 2.60 14.35
N GLY A 73 -7.82 2.91 13.35
CA GLY A 73 -7.65 2.09 12.18
C GLY A 73 -6.24 2.15 11.61
N VAL A 74 -5.83 1.05 11.00
CA VAL A 74 -4.52 0.90 10.34
C VAL A 74 -4.69 0.45 8.90
N VAL A 75 -3.88 0.99 8.01
CA VAL A 75 -3.69 0.49 6.65
C VAL A 75 -2.22 0.22 6.41
N ILE A 76 -1.92 -0.88 5.75
CA ILE A 76 -0.56 -1.23 5.32
C ILE A 76 -0.52 -1.58 3.84
N GLU A 77 0.64 -1.42 3.24
CA GLU A 77 0.97 -1.94 1.92
C GLU A 77 2.18 -2.87 2.01
N VAL A 78 2.03 -4.09 1.50
CA VAL A 78 3.11 -5.07 1.38
C VAL A 78 3.29 -5.39 -0.09
N ASN A 79 4.52 -5.22 -0.59
CA ASN A 79 4.85 -5.38 -2.00
C ASN A 79 5.63 -6.67 -2.29
N SER A 80 5.45 -7.17 -3.51
CA SER A 80 6.18 -8.26 -4.17
C SER A 80 6.57 -7.85 -5.60
N GLU A 81 7.42 -8.65 -6.26
CA GLU A 81 7.79 -8.39 -7.66
C GLU A 81 6.63 -8.73 -8.60
N THR A 82 5.90 -9.83 -8.34
CA THR A 82 4.83 -10.34 -9.20
C THR A 82 3.47 -10.44 -8.51
N ASP A 83 2.41 -10.41 -9.30
CA ASP A 83 1.04 -10.63 -8.83
C ASP A 83 0.76 -12.09 -8.42
N PHE A 84 1.56 -13.05 -8.90
CA PHE A 84 1.51 -14.44 -8.47
C PHE A 84 1.86 -14.56 -6.99
N VAL A 85 2.96 -13.91 -6.56
CA VAL A 85 3.37 -13.88 -5.16
C VAL A 85 2.38 -13.13 -4.29
N ALA A 86 1.77 -12.06 -4.79
CA ALA A 86 0.72 -11.33 -4.08
C ALA A 86 -0.50 -12.20 -3.70
N ARG A 87 -0.64 -13.40 -4.30
CA ARG A 87 -1.70 -14.39 -4.01
C ARG A 87 -1.19 -15.62 -3.26
N ASP A 88 0.12 -15.72 -3.00
CA ASP A 88 0.71 -16.84 -2.25
C ASP A 88 0.28 -16.80 -0.78
N ASP A 89 -0.11 -17.94 -0.23
CA ASP A 89 -0.60 -18.04 1.15
C ASP A 89 0.43 -17.59 2.18
N SER A 90 1.73 -17.85 1.93
CA SER A 90 2.80 -17.45 2.85
C SER A 90 3.02 -15.92 2.81
N PHE A 91 2.88 -15.30 1.64
CA PHE A 91 2.92 -13.86 1.48
C PHE A 91 1.74 -13.19 2.18
N LEU A 92 0.53 -13.72 1.98
CA LEU A 92 -0.69 -13.22 2.63
C LEU A 92 -0.63 -13.38 4.16
N ALA A 93 -0.04 -14.48 4.65
CA ALA A 93 0.19 -14.70 6.09
C ALA A 93 1.18 -13.67 6.65
N PHE A 94 2.27 -13.37 5.95
CA PHE A 94 3.20 -12.31 6.34
C PHE A 94 2.53 -10.93 6.33
N ALA A 95 1.75 -10.61 5.30
CA ALA A 95 1.00 -9.36 5.26
C ALA A 95 0.00 -9.24 6.43
N GLN A 96 -0.64 -10.35 6.84
CA GLN A 96 -1.50 -10.37 8.01
C GLN A 96 -0.71 -10.16 9.31
N GLN A 97 0.44 -10.82 9.46
CA GLN A 97 1.31 -10.61 10.62
C GLN A 97 1.78 -9.14 10.71
N ALA A 98 2.16 -8.54 9.59
CA ALA A 98 2.55 -7.13 9.54
C ALA A 98 1.41 -6.20 9.96
N LEU A 99 0.17 -6.48 9.50
CA LEU A 99 -1.02 -5.73 9.90
C LEU A 99 -1.28 -5.82 11.41
N GLU A 100 -1.22 -7.02 11.99
CA GLU A 100 -1.41 -7.22 13.44
C GLU A 100 -0.34 -6.50 14.26
N SER A 101 0.92 -6.56 13.81
CA SER A 101 2.01 -5.84 14.47
C SER A 101 1.80 -4.33 14.41
N ALA A 102 1.42 -3.79 13.23
CA ALA A 102 1.14 -2.37 13.05
C ALA A 102 -0.09 -1.89 13.85
N PHE A 103 -1.06 -2.77 14.06
CA PHE A 103 -2.25 -2.48 14.86
C PHE A 103 -1.95 -2.49 16.36
N SER A 104 -1.05 -3.36 16.82
CA SER A 104 -0.68 -3.49 18.22
C SER A 104 0.28 -2.39 18.71
N ASP A 105 1.03 -1.77 17.80
CA ASP A 105 1.95 -0.66 18.08
C ASP A 105 1.54 0.56 17.25
N SER A 106 0.78 1.45 17.89
CA SER A 106 0.16 2.61 17.22
C SER A 106 1.17 3.64 16.71
N ASP A 107 2.39 3.65 17.24
CA ASP A 107 3.39 4.68 16.95
C ASP A 107 4.54 4.16 16.06
N ALA A 108 4.64 2.83 15.87
CA ALA A 108 5.73 2.25 15.10
C ALA A 108 5.64 2.56 13.61
N ASP A 109 6.70 3.11 13.05
CA ASP A 109 6.90 3.20 11.62
C ASP A 109 7.30 1.84 11.01
N VAL A 110 7.51 1.79 9.70
CA VAL A 110 7.93 0.55 9.02
C VAL A 110 9.24 0.00 9.58
N THR A 111 10.21 0.87 9.88
CA THR A 111 11.52 0.47 10.42
C THR A 111 11.37 -0.15 11.79
N ASN A 112 10.62 0.50 12.68
CA ASN A 112 10.35 -0.02 14.02
C ASN A 112 9.65 -1.38 13.96
N LEU A 113 8.65 -1.55 13.08
CA LEU A 113 7.94 -2.82 12.91
C LEU A 113 8.85 -3.95 12.42
N LEU A 114 9.75 -3.66 11.48
CA LEU A 114 10.74 -4.62 11.01
C LEU A 114 11.71 -5.03 12.13
N ASP A 115 12.26 -4.06 12.85
CA ASP A 115 13.21 -4.28 13.95
C ASP A 115 12.56 -4.99 15.14
N ALA A 116 11.28 -4.73 15.39
CA ALA A 116 10.51 -5.37 16.47
C ALA A 116 10.17 -6.84 16.24
N GLY A 117 10.49 -7.39 15.03
CA GLY A 117 10.36 -8.82 14.79
C GLY A 117 9.85 -9.22 13.41
N LEU A 118 9.50 -8.31 12.52
CA LEU A 118 9.03 -8.63 11.17
C LEU A 118 10.18 -8.90 10.19
N GLU A 119 11.40 -8.39 10.44
CA GLU A 119 12.52 -8.54 9.50
C GLU A 119 12.92 -10.00 9.30
N GLY A 120 13.00 -10.80 10.36
CA GLY A 120 13.31 -12.23 10.27
C GLY A 120 12.30 -12.99 9.39
N PRO A 121 10.99 -12.93 9.67
CA PRO A 121 9.94 -13.51 8.83
C PRO A 121 9.98 -13.01 7.38
N ARG A 122 10.21 -11.71 7.13
CA ARG A 122 10.36 -11.14 5.80
C ARG A 122 11.52 -11.78 5.03
N GLN A 123 12.69 -11.84 5.64
CA GLN A 123 13.87 -12.45 5.04
C GLN A 123 13.68 -13.94 4.72
N ALA A 124 13.06 -14.68 5.64
CA ALA A 124 12.73 -16.09 5.42
C ALA A 124 11.76 -16.26 4.24
N LEU A 125 10.78 -15.36 4.12
CA LEU A 125 9.83 -15.37 3.02
C LEU A 125 10.50 -15.04 1.68
N VAL A 126 11.38 -14.03 1.63
CA VAL A 126 12.21 -13.72 0.45
C VAL A 126 13.06 -14.91 0.04
N GLN A 127 13.65 -15.63 0.99
CA GLN A 127 14.42 -16.84 0.71
C GLN A 127 13.55 -17.96 0.13
N LYS A 128 12.34 -18.14 0.69
CA LYS A 128 11.39 -19.20 0.29
C LYS A 128 10.84 -18.95 -1.11
N ILE A 129 10.37 -17.75 -1.36
CA ILE A 129 9.66 -17.38 -2.60
C ILE A 129 10.65 -17.01 -3.71
N GLY A 130 11.72 -16.32 -3.36
CA GLY A 130 12.73 -15.90 -4.33
C GLY A 130 12.47 -14.52 -4.94
N GLU A 131 11.53 -13.74 -4.42
CA GLU A 131 11.25 -12.37 -4.83
C GLU A 131 11.61 -11.35 -3.73
N ASN A 132 11.78 -10.09 -4.12
CA ASN A 132 11.85 -8.97 -3.18
C ASN A 132 10.47 -8.78 -2.54
N ILE A 133 10.43 -8.70 -1.22
CA ILE A 133 9.21 -8.49 -0.43
C ILE A 133 9.46 -7.36 0.55
N ASN A 134 8.59 -6.36 0.54
CA ASN A 134 8.71 -5.16 1.36
C ASN A 134 7.40 -4.85 2.10
N LEU A 135 7.49 -4.57 3.41
CA LEU A 135 6.49 -3.73 4.07
C LEU A 135 6.81 -2.30 3.66
N ARG A 136 6.02 -1.72 2.76
CA ARG A 136 6.36 -0.45 2.10
C ARG A 136 5.94 0.75 2.91
N ARG A 137 4.71 0.75 3.37
CA ARG A 137 4.12 1.89 4.10
C ARG A 137 3.05 1.41 5.08
N VAL A 138 2.88 2.20 6.11
CA VAL A 138 1.86 2.05 7.14
C VAL A 138 1.27 3.42 7.43
N ALA A 139 -0.04 3.49 7.59
CA ALA A 139 -0.71 4.69 8.09
C ALA A 139 -1.81 4.31 9.09
N ARG A 140 -2.14 5.27 9.93
CA ARG A 140 -3.12 5.12 11.00
C ARG A 140 -3.99 6.34 11.09
N LEU A 141 -5.24 6.12 11.42
CA LEU A 141 -6.18 7.18 11.81
C LEU A 141 -6.72 6.84 13.19
N HIS A 142 -6.90 7.83 14.03
CA HIS A 142 -7.47 7.67 15.36
C HIS A 142 -8.25 8.91 15.79
N PHE A 143 -9.16 8.70 16.72
CA PHE A 143 -9.79 9.73 17.52
C PHE A 143 -9.34 9.57 18.98
N ASP A 144 -8.95 10.66 19.64
CA ASP A 144 -8.58 10.65 21.05
C ASP A 144 -9.76 10.29 21.96
N ASP A 145 -10.98 10.56 21.49
CA ASP A 145 -12.23 10.21 22.16
C ASP A 145 -13.18 9.58 21.13
N ALA A 146 -13.58 8.32 21.39
CA ALA A 146 -14.53 7.57 20.55
C ALA A 146 -15.89 8.26 20.35
N ASN A 147 -16.28 9.21 21.23
CA ASN A 147 -17.50 10.00 21.08
C ASN A 147 -17.37 11.13 20.04
N GLN A 148 -16.16 11.39 19.54
CA GLN A 148 -15.92 12.47 18.57
C GLN A 148 -16.12 12.03 17.12
N GLY A 149 -16.02 10.74 16.82
CA GLY A 149 -16.15 10.24 15.47
C GLY A 149 -15.84 8.76 15.33
N ILE A 150 -15.77 8.30 14.09
CA ILE A 150 -15.49 6.92 13.74
C ILE A 150 -14.35 6.87 12.69
N VAL A 151 -13.56 5.81 12.78
CA VAL A 151 -12.62 5.41 11.73
C VAL A 151 -13.20 4.18 11.03
N GLU A 152 -13.28 4.23 9.72
CA GLU A 152 -13.77 3.12 8.91
C GLU A 152 -12.82 2.86 7.73
N SER A 153 -12.96 1.73 7.10
CA SER A 153 -12.12 1.36 5.96
C SER A 153 -12.91 0.74 4.82
N TYR A 154 -12.35 0.89 3.63
CA TYR A 154 -12.78 0.18 2.44
C TYR A 154 -11.56 -0.47 1.77
N VAL A 155 -11.66 -1.76 1.49
CA VAL A 155 -10.67 -2.49 0.68
C VAL A 155 -11.35 -2.99 -0.58
N HIS A 156 -10.82 -2.61 -1.74
CA HIS A 156 -11.36 -3.05 -3.01
C HIS A 156 -11.16 -4.56 -3.21
N SER A 157 -12.07 -5.21 -3.92
CA SER A 157 -12.16 -6.68 -4.05
C SER A 157 -10.88 -7.37 -4.55
N ASN A 158 -10.01 -6.63 -5.26
CA ASN A 158 -8.71 -7.15 -5.74
C ASN A 158 -7.56 -6.96 -4.73
N ASN A 159 -7.81 -6.39 -3.55
CA ASN A 159 -6.81 -6.05 -2.52
C ASN A 159 -5.69 -5.12 -3.01
N LYS A 160 -5.93 -4.33 -4.07
CA LYS A 160 -4.95 -3.40 -4.63
C LYS A 160 -5.16 -1.96 -4.16
N ILE A 161 -6.37 -1.62 -3.71
CA ILE A 161 -6.71 -0.28 -3.21
C ILE A 161 -7.35 -0.43 -1.84
N ALA A 162 -6.90 0.36 -0.89
CA ALA A 162 -7.51 0.50 0.42
C ALA A 162 -7.60 1.96 0.84
N VAL A 163 -8.65 2.28 1.56
CA VAL A 163 -8.90 3.61 2.15
C VAL A 163 -9.19 3.45 3.63
N LEU A 164 -8.56 4.29 4.44
CA LEU A 164 -9.02 4.63 5.80
C LEU A 164 -9.65 6.02 5.74
N ILE A 165 -10.73 6.20 6.48
CA ILE A 165 -11.38 7.50 6.66
C ILE A 165 -11.70 7.73 8.13
N SER A 166 -11.52 8.96 8.61
CA SER A 166 -12.03 9.41 9.89
C SER A 166 -13.16 10.40 9.68
N LEU A 167 -14.33 10.07 10.23
CA LEU A 167 -15.58 10.80 10.08
C LEU A 167 -16.08 11.28 11.45
N GLN A 168 -16.32 12.56 11.59
CA GLN A 168 -16.98 13.15 12.75
C GLN A 168 -18.47 13.22 12.49
N GLY A 169 -19.29 12.62 13.36
CA GLY A 169 -20.74 12.47 13.10
C GLY A 169 -21.03 11.41 12.03
N GLY A 170 -22.31 11.23 11.67
CA GLY A 170 -22.73 10.18 10.74
C GLY A 170 -22.64 8.76 11.32
N ASP A 171 -22.61 7.78 10.44
CA ASP A 171 -22.53 6.36 10.80
C ASP A 171 -21.49 5.60 9.96
N GLU A 172 -21.25 4.32 10.33
CA GLU A 172 -20.31 3.43 9.64
C GLU A 172 -20.65 3.22 8.16
N ALA A 173 -21.95 3.19 7.82
CA ALA A 173 -22.38 2.98 6.44
C ALA A 173 -22.00 4.16 5.56
N LEU A 174 -22.20 5.38 6.04
CA LEU A 174 -21.77 6.61 5.38
C LEU A 174 -20.25 6.66 5.22
N ALA A 175 -19.49 6.37 6.30
CA ALA A 175 -18.04 6.37 6.26
C ALA A 175 -17.50 5.37 5.22
N ARG A 176 -18.06 4.16 5.17
CA ARG A 176 -17.70 3.13 4.20
C ARG A 176 -18.03 3.53 2.77
N ASP A 177 -19.18 4.18 2.56
CA ASP A 177 -19.62 4.65 1.25
C ASP A 177 -18.71 5.75 0.71
N ILE A 178 -18.27 6.68 1.57
CA ILE A 178 -17.31 7.72 1.22
C ILE A 178 -15.92 7.10 1.00
N ALA A 179 -15.48 6.14 1.82
CA ALA A 179 -14.23 5.43 1.60
C ALA A 179 -14.19 4.70 0.25
N MET A 180 -15.32 4.11 -0.16
CA MET A 180 -15.47 3.51 -1.49
C MET A 180 -15.39 4.56 -2.61
N HIS A 181 -16.00 5.73 -2.44
CA HIS A 181 -15.90 6.85 -3.36
C HIS A 181 -14.44 7.30 -3.50
N ILE A 182 -13.72 7.50 -2.38
CA ILE A 182 -12.29 7.86 -2.37
C ILE A 182 -11.45 6.82 -3.11
N ALA A 183 -11.72 5.53 -2.90
CA ALA A 183 -11.03 4.46 -3.61
C ALA A 183 -11.19 4.56 -5.13
N ALA A 184 -12.40 4.91 -5.61
CA ALA A 184 -12.72 4.98 -7.02
C ALA A 184 -12.24 6.25 -7.72
N VAL A 185 -12.36 7.41 -7.06
CA VAL A 185 -12.15 8.73 -7.68
C VAL A 185 -10.76 9.31 -7.37
N ASN A 186 -10.10 8.83 -6.30
CA ASN A 186 -8.77 9.27 -5.88
C ASN A 186 -8.63 10.79 -5.68
N PRO A 187 -9.45 11.42 -4.81
CA PRO A 187 -9.27 12.84 -4.50
C PRO A 187 -7.89 13.09 -3.86
N MET A 188 -7.33 14.27 -4.14
CA MET A 188 -6.05 14.68 -3.58
C MET A 188 -6.18 15.14 -2.13
N VAL A 189 -7.25 15.89 -1.84
CA VAL A 189 -7.52 16.55 -0.55
C VAL A 189 -8.98 16.40 -0.16
N VAL A 190 -9.28 16.71 1.11
CA VAL A 190 -10.68 16.75 1.58
C VAL A 190 -11.38 17.98 1.05
N ARG A 191 -10.80 19.17 1.25
CA ARG A 191 -11.42 20.47 0.96
C ARG A 191 -10.67 21.24 -0.12
N PRO A 192 -11.34 22.14 -0.86
CA PRO A 192 -10.71 23.02 -1.85
C PRO A 192 -9.53 23.85 -1.32
N GLU A 193 -9.62 24.33 -0.09
CA GLU A 193 -8.60 25.11 0.59
C GLU A 193 -7.35 24.31 0.99
N ASP A 194 -7.44 22.99 1.01
CA ASP A 194 -6.35 22.08 1.34
C ASP A 194 -5.44 21.80 0.13
N VAL A 195 -5.83 22.25 -1.09
CA VAL A 195 -5.02 22.03 -2.29
C VAL A 195 -3.69 22.78 -2.16
N PRO A 196 -2.52 22.12 -2.26
CA PRO A 196 -1.22 22.77 -2.08
C PRO A 196 -0.97 23.89 -3.08
N GLU A 197 -0.39 25.01 -2.61
CA GLU A 197 -0.15 26.21 -3.43
C GLU A 197 0.80 25.93 -4.61
N ASP A 198 1.77 25.03 -4.44
CA ASP A 198 2.69 24.64 -5.51
C ASP A 198 1.98 23.85 -6.63
N VAL A 199 0.95 23.06 -6.28
CA VAL A 199 0.09 22.37 -7.25
C VAL A 199 -0.73 23.39 -8.04
N LEU A 200 -1.38 24.34 -7.35
CA LEU A 200 -2.15 25.41 -7.99
C LEU A 200 -1.28 26.25 -8.92
N THR A 201 -0.05 26.56 -8.50
CA THR A 201 0.90 27.34 -9.31
C THR A 201 1.27 26.59 -10.59
N LYS A 202 1.62 25.32 -10.50
CA LYS A 202 1.94 24.47 -11.66
C LYS A 202 0.77 24.36 -12.65
N GLU A 203 -0.43 24.11 -12.14
CA GLU A 203 -1.64 24.05 -12.99
C GLU A 203 -1.94 25.41 -13.65
N SER A 204 -1.75 26.53 -12.91
CA SER A 204 -1.90 27.87 -13.45
C SER A 204 -0.91 28.15 -14.59
N GLU A 205 0.35 27.74 -14.46
CA GLU A 205 1.37 27.86 -15.50
C GLU A 205 1.01 27.07 -16.76
N ILE A 206 0.52 25.81 -16.59
CA ILE A 206 0.08 24.95 -17.69
C ILE A 206 -1.11 25.60 -18.42
N TYR A 207 -2.13 26.06 -17.67
CA TYR A 207 -3.31 26.70 -18.30
C TYR A 207 -2.97 28.03 -18.94
N SER A 208 -2.01 28.80 -18.39
CA SER A 208 -1.51 30.03 -18.98
C SER A 208 -0.82 29.79 -20.32
N ALA A 209 0.04 28.77 -20.40
CA ALA A 209 0.68 28.37 -21.65
C ALA A 209 -0.35 27.98 -22.72
N GLN A 210 -1.30 27.10 -22.37
CA GLN A 210 -2.36 26.66 -23.29
C GLN A 210 -3.30 27.80 -23.73
N ALA A 211 -3.58 28.77 -22.83
CA ALA A 211 -4.49 29.85 -23.14
C ALA A 211 -3.85 30.92 -24.04
N ARG A 212 -2.55 31.18 -23.91
CA ARG A 212 -1.80 32.10 -24.81
C ARG A 212 -1.82 31.64 -26.27
N ASP A 213 -1.73 30.34 -26.49
CA ASP A 213 -1.80 29.75 -27.83
C ASP A 213 -3.19 29.93 -28.49
N SER A 214 -4.22 30.32 -27.71
CA SER A 214 -5.58 30.53 -28.24
C SER A 214 -5.76 31.83 -29.01
N GLY A 215 -4.81 32.77 -28.97
CA GLY A 215 -4.87 34.07 -29.62
C GLY A 215 -5.97 35.01 -29.11
N LYS A 216 -6.56 34.75 -27.94
CA LYS A 216 -7.62 35.56 -27.34
C LYS A 216 -7.04 36.78 -26.60
N PRO A 217 -7.86 37.84 -26.41
CA PRO A 217 -7.49 38.97 -25.56
C PRO A 217 -7.13 38.55 -24.13
N GLU A 218 -6.17 39.25 -23.51
CA GLU A 218 -5.60 38.91 -22.20
C GLU A 218 -6.67 38.79 -21.09
N GLU A 219 -7.65 39.68 -21.06
CA GLU A 219 -8.77 39.62 -20.10
C GLU A 219 -9.60 38.32 -20.22
N ILE A 220 -9.76 37.79 -21.44
CA ILE A 220 -10.46 36.52 -21.69
C ILE A 220 -9.56 35.36 -21.26
N VAL A 221 -8.26 35.44 -21.50
CA VAL A 221 -7.26 34.44 -21.08
C VAL A 221 -7.25 34.31 -19.55
N GLU A 222 -7.23 35.41 -18.80
CA GLU A 222 -7.29 35.37 -17.32
C GLU A 222 -8.57 34.73 -16.79
N LYS A 223 -9.73 35.04 -17.39
CA LYS A 223 -10.99 34.39 -17.03
C LYS A 223 -11.00 32.90 -17.35
N MET A 224 -10.37 32.49 -18.43
CA MET A 224 -10.24 31.08 -18.79
C MET A 224 -9.35 30.33 -17.79
N ILE A 225 -8.21 30.90 -17.39
CA ILE A 225 -7.29 30.31 -16.41
C ILE A 225 -8.01 30.16 -15.07
N SER A 226 -8.63 31.23 -14.57
CA SER A 226 -9.35 31.18 -13.28
C SER A 226 -10.52 30.17 -13.28
N GLY A 227 -11.25 30.06 -14.40
CA GLY A 227 -12.31 29.06 -14.58
C GLY A 227 -11.79 27.62 -14.58
N ARG A 228 -10.66 27.36 -15.25
CA ARG A 228 -10.00 26.05 -15.28
C ARG A 228 -9.44 25.64 -13.93
N LEU A 229 -8.77 26.58 -13.25
CA LEU A 229 -8.25 26.33 -11.89
C LEU A 229 -9.38 25.97 -10.92
N ARG A 230 -10.49 26.71 -10.96
CA ARG A 230 -11.67 26.38 -10.13
C ARG A 230 -12.20 24.99 -10.41
N LYS A 231 -12.25 24.61 -11.70
CA LYS A 231 -12.69 23.26 -12.10
C LYS A 231 -11.73 22.21 -11.60
N TYR A 232 -10.42 22.42 -11.77
CA TYR A 232 -9.38 21.52 -11.27
C TYR A 232 -9.48 21.31 -9.76
N VAL A 233 -9.57 22.42 -8.98
CA VAL A 233 -9.73 22.35 -7.54
C VAL A 233 -10.96 21.53 -7.14
N ALA A 234 -12.09 21.71 -7.82
CA ALA A 234 -13.30 20.92 -7.57
C ALA A 234 -13.10 19.43 -7.93
N GLU A 235 -12.35 19.14 -8.99
CA GLU A 235 -12.08 17.76 -9.42
C GLU A 235 -11.18 17.00 -8.43
N VAL A 236 -10.22 17.67 -7.77
CA VAL A 236 -9.27 17.04 -6.85
C VAL A 236 -9.70 17.11 -5.38
N SER A 237 -10.76 17.83 -5.06
CA SER A 237 -11.27 18.02 -3.69
C SER A 237 -12.48 17.14 -3.42
N LEU A 238 -12.38 16.25 -2.46
CA LEU A 238 -13.38 15.24 -2.14
C LEU A 238 -14.78 15.84 -1.95
N LEU A 239 -14.90 16.92 -1.20
CA LEU A 239 -16.19 17.56 -0.89
C LEU A 239 -16.92 18.11 -2.12
N GLU A 240 -16.18 18.50 -3.16
CA GLU A 240 -16.75 19.07 -4.39
C GLU A 240 -17.10 18.01 -5.44
N GLN A 241 -16.69 16.76 -5.24
CA GLN A 241 -16.91 15.69 -6.20
C GLN A 241 -18.36 15.20 -6.18
N PRO A 242 -18.94 14.87 -7.37
CA PRO A 242 -20.19 14.13 -7.46
C PRO A 242 -20.03 12.76 -6.80
N PHE A 243 -20.97 12.35 -5.95
CA PHE A 243 -20.88 11.10 -5.23
C PHE A 243 -21.00 9.89 -6.18
N VAL A 244 -20.11 8.91 -6.05
CA VAL A 244 -20.03 7.78 -7.01
C VAL A 244 -21.29 6.92 -7.10
N LYS A 245 -22.08 6.82 -6.02
CA LYS A 245 -23.36 6.08 -6.00
C LYS A 245 -24.54 6.90 -6.49
N ASP A 246 -24.47 8.23 -6.39
CA ASP A 246 -25.48 9.18 -6.82
C ASP A 246 -24.82 10.45 -7.34
N PRO A 247 -24.49 10.51 -8.64
CA PRO A 247 -23.79 11.65 -9.23
C PRO A 247 -24.59 12.97 -9.26
N ASP A 248 -25.85 12.94 -8.89
CA ASP A 248 -26.69 14.14 -8.84
C ASP A 248 -26.45 14.96 -7.55
N ILE A 249 -25.81 14.36 -6.53
CA ILE A 249 -25.44 15.01 -5.26
C ILE A 249 -23.92 15.05 -5.11
N LYS A 250 -23.40 16.10 -4.44
CA LYS A 250 -22.01 16.19 -4.06
C LYS A 250 -21.75 15.50 -2.72
N VAL A 251 -20.51 15.11 -2.49
CA VAL A 251 -20.08 14.54 -1.20
C VAL A 251 -20.39 15.49 -0.04
N VAL A 252 -20.18 16.80 -0.20
CA VAL A 252 -20.52 17.79 0.83
C VAL A 252 -22.01 17.77 1.20
N GLU A 253 -22.90 17.68 0.23
CA GLU A 253 -24.36 17.64 0.46
C GLU A 253 -24.76 16.37 1.23
N LEU A 254 -24.18 15.24 0.89
CA LEU A 254 -24.38 13.97 1.60
C LEU A 254 -23.93 14.04 3.07
N LEU A 255 -22.83 14.73 3.35
CA LEU A 255 -22.31 14.93 4.70
C LEU A 255 -23.20 15.88 5.51
N GLU A 256 -23.65 16.99 4.90
CA GLU A 256 -24.56 17.97 5.53
C GLU A 256 -25.87 17.31 5.94
N GLU A 257 -26.47 16.48 5.08
CA GLU A 257 -27.71 15.74 5.38
C GLU A 257 -27.53 14.79 6.58
N ALA A 258 -26.34 14.19 6.73
CA ALA A 258 -26.01 13.29 7.82
C ALA A 258 -25.50 14.00 9.09
N GLY A 259 -25.30 15.31 9.06
CA GLY A 259 -24.65 16.06 10.14
C GLY A 259 -23.23 15.59 10.42
N ALA A 260 -22.50 15.21 9.37
CA ALA A 260 -21.17 14.62 9.43
C ALA A 260 -20.11 15.52 8.78
N ASP A 261 -18.84 15.32 9.16
CA ASP A 261 -17.70 15.99 8.53
C ASP A 261 -16.52 15.02 8.42
N ILE A 262 -15.77 15.11 7.32
CA ILE A 262 -14.55 14.31 7.11
C ILE A 262 -13.38 15.04 7.74
N VAL A 263 -12.73 14.37 8.70
CA VAL A 263 -11.52 14.89 9.33
C VAL A 263 -10.30 14.62 8.46
N GLN A 264 -10.14 13.35 8.02
CA GLN A 264 -8.99 12.92 7.23
C GLN A 264 -9.29 11.60 6.52
N PHE A 265 -8.56 11.34 5.44
CA PHE A 265 -8.51 10.02 4.81
C PHE A 265 -7.07 9.66 4.43
N VAL A 266 -6.83 8.36 4.26
CA VAL A 266 -5.61 7.79 3.68
C VAL A 266 -6.03 6.80 2.61
N ARG A 267 -5.51 6.96 1.39
CA ARG A 267 -5.70 6.01 0.30
C ARG A 267 -4.36 5.39 -0.08
N TYR A 268 -4.30 4.07 -0.13
CA TYR A 268 -3.17 3.33 -0.66
C TYR A 268 -3.59 2.54 -1.89
N GLU A 269 -2.82 2.66 -2.94
CA GLU A 269 -2.86 1.79 -4.10
C GLU A 269 -1.53 1.07 -4.24
N VAL A 270 -1.58 -0.24 -4.44
CA VAL A 270 -0.38 -1.09 -4.55
C VAL A 270 0.51 -0.60 -5.68
N GLY A 271 1.77 -0.32 -5.36
CA GLY A 271 2.77 0.09 -6.33
C GLY A 271 2.68 1.56 -6.78
N GLU A 272 1.74 2.35 -6.23
CA GLU A 272 1.60 3.76 -6.58
C GLU A 272 2.92 4.52 -6.40
N GLY A 273 3.33 5.27 -7.46
CA GLY A 273 4.59 6.03 -7.47
C GLY A 273 5.86 5.18 -7.65
N ILE A 274 5.75 3.86 -7.85
CA ILE A 274 6.87 3.01 -8.25
C ILE A 274 6.95 2.98 -9.78
N GLU A 275 8.06 3.46 -10.34
CA GLU A 275 8.32 3.33 -11.77
C GLU A 275 8.54 1.84 -12.10
N LYS A 276 7.66 1.29 -12.92
CA LYS A 276 7.87 -0.03 -13.52
C LYS A 276 8.72 0.21 -14.77
N GLU A 277 9.88 -0.46 -14.87
CA GLU A 277 10.56 -0.58 -16.15
C GLU A 277 9.58 -1.26 -17.11
N GLU A 278 9.23 -0.60 -18.23
CA GLU A 278 8.50 -1.25 -19.31
C GLU A 278 9.42 -2.35 -19.85
N GLU A 279 9.15 -3.60 -19.49
CA GLU A 279 9.79 -4.74 -20.11
C GLU A 279 9.40 -4.73 -21.59
N ASP A 280 10.33 -4.30 -22.43
CA ASP A 280 10.18 -4.47 -23.87
C ASP A 280 10.30 -5.97 -24.19
N PHE A 281 9.16 -6.66 -24.04
CA PHE A 281 9.05 -8.10 -24.28
C PHE A 281 9.54 -8.49 -25.69
N ALA A 282 9.44 -7.57 -26.65
CA ALA A 282 9.95 -7.79 -28.00
C ALA A 282 11.49 -7.78 -28.04
N ALA A 283 12.13 -6.89 -27.26
CA ALA A 283 13.59 -6.85 -27.12
C ALA A 283 14.12 -8.05 -26.35
N GLU A 284 13.41 -8.51 -25.30
CA GLU A 284 13.80 -9.68 -24.51
C GLU A 284 13.69 -10.98 -25.32
N VAL A 285 12.62 -11.17 -26.08
CA VAL A 285 12.45 -12.30 -27.01
C VAL A 285 13.53 -12.25 -28.10
N ALA A 286 13.83 -11.07 -28.65
CA ALA A 286 14.90 -10.93 -29.65
C ALA A 286 16.28 -11.27 -29.08
N ALA A 287 16.57 -10.90 -27.83
CA ALA A 287 17.83 -11.25 -27.16
C ALA A 287 17.93 -12.76 -26.90
N GLN A 288 16.84 -13.45 -26.54
CA GLN A 288 16.81 -14.90 -26.36
C GLN A 288 16.95 -15.69 -27.69
N LEU A 289 16.51 -15.12 -28.80
CA LEU A 289 16.62 -15.75 -30.13
C LEU A 289 17.99 -15.53 -30.77
N SER A 290 18.78 -14.58 -30.27
CA SER A 290 20.10 -14.22 -30.80
C SER A 290 21.29 -14.80 -29.99
N GLY A 291 21.06 -15.55 -28.91
CA GLY A 291 22.06 -16.25 -28.10
C GLY A 291 21.96 -17.76 -28.29
#